data_7d0c51e48519363ff2dedf76991fa957
#
_entry.id   7d0c51e48519363ff2dedf76991fa957
#
_cell.length_a   1.000
_cell.length_b   1.000
_cell.length_c   1.000
_cell.angle_alpha   90.00
_cell.angle_beta   90.00
_cell.angle_gamma   90.00
#
_symmetry.space_group_name_H-M   'P 1'
#
loop_
_entity.id
_entity.type
_entity.pdbx_description
1 polymer ?
#
loop_
_entity_poly.entity_id
_entity_poly.type
_entity_poly.pdbx_seq_one_letter_code
_entity_poly.pdbx_strand_id
1 'polypeptide(L)'
;VYGNFLQPCHVLFLENGPERLNPMKRARIIYNPTSGRELFRRHLPEVLQKMEIAGYETSCHATTCEGDAVKAAEYAVEHKFDLVVAVGGDGTLNEVVSGIAKYPERPKVGLIPMGTTNDFARAVRIPRDINRAVDIIIKGESIPVDIGVMNDDRYLVNIAGGGRLTELTYEVPSKLKTVLGQLAYYLKGIEMIPSIRSSRVRIEYDGQVFDDKAMMFLIGLTNSVGGFEKLAPDASINDGKFTLLILKELNMAEFIRVASLALRGEHLSDPHVLYVKASKISVTSNERVLLNLDGEFGGILPATFENLERHIEMFVPLEYIKEKDRK
;
A
#
# COMPACT_ATOMS: atom_id res chain seq x y z
N VAL A 1 1.72 53.50 27.72
CA VAL A 1 0.48 53.33 26.97
C VAL A 1 0.52 51.90 26.41
N TYR A 2 0.02 50.93 27.17
CA TYR A 2 -0.22 49.58 26.72
C TYR A 2 -1.73 49.35 26.71
N GLY A 3 -2.31 49.34 25.53
CA GLY A 3 -3.74 49.10 25.32
C GLY A 3 -4.03 47.59 25.30
N ASN A 4 -5.04 47.21 26.08
CA ASN A 4 -5.65 45.90 26.18
C ASN A 4 -6.14 45.36 24.83
N PHE A 5 -5.72 44.12 24.49
CA PHE A 5 -6.42 43.26 23.55
C PHE A 5 -6.58 41.87 24.16
N LEU A 6 -7.50 41.72 25.09
CA LEU A 6 -8.13 40.46 25.40
C LEU A 6 -9.64 40.68 25.31
N GLN A 7 -10.19 40.32 24.17
CA GLN A 7 -11.63 40.11 24.09
C GLN A 7 -11.98 38.83 24.85
N PRO A 8 -12.98 38.85 25.73
CA PRO A 8 -13.41 37.63 26.40
C PRO A 8 -14.07 36.70 25.39
N CYS A 9 -13.59 35.44 25.30
CA CYS A 9 -14.32 34.36 24.68
C CYS A 9 -15.67 34.23 25.40
N HIS A 10 -16.75 34.61 24.73
CA HIS A 10 -18.09 34.25 25.15
C HIS A 10 -18.24 32.73 25.01
N VAL A 11 -18.05 32.02 26.09
CA VAL A 11 -18.50 30.63 26.21
C VAL A 11 -20.01 30.69 26.33
N LEU A 12 -20.71 30.46 25.26
CA LEU A 12 -22.16 30.19 25.25
C LEU A 12 -22.37 28.85 25.96
N PHE A 13 -22.64 28.87 27.26
CA PHE A 13 -23.29 27.75 27.93
C PHE A 13 -24.71 27.65 27.39
N LEU A 14 -24.94 26.73 26.42
CA LEU A 14 -26.28 26.33 26.08
C LEU A 14 -26.83 25.50 27.24
N GLU A 15 -27.84 26.03 27.93
CA GLU A 15 -28.68 25.33 28.87
C GLU A 15 -29.54 24.27 28.12
N ASN A 16 -28.92 23.21 27.70
CA ASN A 16 -29.61 21.97 27.34
C ASN A 16 -28.93 20.87 28.16
N GLY A 17 -29.76 20.09 28.88
CA GLY A 17 -29.31 19.06 29.83
C GLY A 17 -28.29 18.08 29.24
N PRO A 18 -27.76 17.10 29.98
CA PRO A 18 -26.62 16.33 29.58
C PRO A 18 -26.96 15.54 28.29
N GLU A 19 -26.75 16.17 27.13
CA GLU A 19 -26.51 15.40 25.93
C GLU A 19 -25.40 14.44 26.27
N ARG A 20 -25.67 13.14 26.18
CA ARG A 20 -24.62 12.13 26.28
C ARG A 20 -23.57 12.53 25.25
N LEU A 21 -22.48 13.13 25.72
CA LEU A 21 -21.31 13.35 24.89
C LEU A 21 -20.96 11.99 24.32
N ASN A 22 -21.20 11.81 23.03
CA ASN A 22 -20.67 10.64 22.34
C ASN A 22 -19.18 10.59 22.67
N PRO A 23 -18.67 9.47 23.17
CA PRO A 23 -17.25 9.40 23.51
C PRO A 23 -16.44 9.85 22.29
N MET A 24 -15.52 10.79 22.49
CA MET A 24 -14.64 11.25 21.40
C MET A 24 -13.92 10.06 20.81
N LYS A 25 -13.93 9.96 19.50
CA LYS A 25 -13.19 8.92 18.79
C LYS A 25 -11.70 9.14 18.98
N ARG A 26 -10.93 8.08 19.12
CA ARG A 26 -9.48 8.16 19.32
C ARG A 26 -8.74 7.84 18.05
N ALA A 27 -7.82 8.73 17.65
CA ALA A 27 -6.98 8.55 16.47
C ALA A 27 -5.50 8.46 16.84
N ARG A 28 -4.77 7.54 16.22
CA ARG A 28 -3.32 7.41 16.32
C ARG A 28 -2.68 7.76 14.97
N ILE A 29 -1.93 8.84 14.89
CA ILE A 29 -1.13 9.19 13.72
C ILE A 29 0.25 8.56 13.87
N ILE A 30 0.61 7.66 12.93
CA ILE A 30 1.92 7.02 12.86
C ILE A 30 2.63 7.56 11.63
N TYR A 31 3.73 8.29 11.82
CA TYR A 31 4.39 8.96 10.72
C TYR A 31 5.89 8.68 10.66
N ASN A 32 6.40 8.51 9.44
CA ASN A 32 7.83 8.44 9.20
C ASN A 32 8.38 9.89 9.07
N PRO A 33 9.19 10.36 10.03
CA PRO A 33 9.65 11.74 10.06
C PRO A 33 10.57 12.12 8.90
N THR A 34 11.19 11.14 8.22
CA THR A 34 12.09 11.36 7.07
C THR A 34 11.38 11.31 5.73
N SER A 35 10.11 10.85 5.69
CA SER A 35 9.32 10.79 4.46
C SER A 35 8.98 12.18 3.94
N GLY A 36 8.88 12.30 2.60
CA GLY A 36 8.43 13.52 1.93
C GLY A 36 9.28 14.76 2.26
N ARG A 37 10.60 14.62 2.47
CA ARG A 37 11.52 15.71 2.87
C ARG A 37 11.09 16.41 4.17
N GLU A 38 10.58 15.63 5.13
CA GLU A 38 10.15 16.11 6.46
C GLU A 38 8.96 17.11 6.44
N LEU A 39 8.23 17.19 5.34
CA LEU A 39 7.12 18.15 5.18
C LEU A 39 6.01 17.92 6.21
N PHE A 40 5.72 16.68 6.60
CA PHE A 40 4.64 16.38 7.50
C PHE A 40 4.78 17.07 8.87
N ARG A 41 6.00 17.19 9.38
CA ARG A 41 6.26 17.88 10.67
C ARG A 41 5.75 19.32 10.69
N ARG A 42 5.81 20.01 9.54
CA ARG A 42 5.34 21.40 9.40
C ARG A 42 3.82 21.49 9.35
N HIS A 43 3.16 20.47 8.82
CA HIS A 43 1.70 20.40 8.70
C HIS A 43 1.03 19.75 9.93
N LEU A 44 1.80 19.11 10.81
CA LEU A 44 1.26 18.38 11.96
C LEU A 44 0.30 19.22 12.83
N PRO A 45 0.59 20.49 13.19
CA PRO A 45 -0.33 21.29 13.97
C PRO A 45 -1.68 21.50 13.28
N GLU A 46 -1.69 21.74 11.96
CA GLU A 46 -2.89 21.92 11.17
C GLU A 46 -3.69 20.63 11.07
N VAL A 47 -3.00 19.48 10.87
CA VAL A 47 -3.63 18.15 10.83
C VAL A 47 -4.30 17.85 12.18
N LEU A 48 -3.62 18.08 13.30
CA LEU A 48 -4.19 17.86 14.64
C LEU A 48 -5.43 18.71 14.87
N GLN A 49 -5.38 19.99 14.50
CA GLN A 49 -6.53 20.90 14.62
C GLN A 49 -7.73 20.41 13.81
N LYS A 50 -7.51 19.99 12.55
CA LYS A 50 -8.58 19.43 11.70
C LYS A 50 -9.18 18.16 12.30
N MET A 51 -8.35 17.26 12.83
CA MET A 51 -8.81 16.02 13.45
C MET A 51 -9.62 16.29 14.72
N GLU A 52 -9.19 17.26 15.54
CA GLU A 52 -9.91 17.67 16.76
C GLU A 52 -11.27 18.27 16.43
N ILE A 53 -11.34 19.17 15.42
CA ILE A 53 -12.61 19.74 14.94
C ILE A 53 -13.55 18.64 14.44
N ALA A 54 -13.00 17.57 13.85
CA ALA A 54 -13.76 16.40 13.39
C ALA A 54 -14.16 15.43 14.53
N GLY A 55 -13.84 15.74 15.80
CA GLY A 55 -14.23 14.97 16.97
C GLY A 55 -13.27 13.82 17.31
N TYR A 56 -12.01 13.89 16.89
CA TYR A 56 -10.98 12.90 17.25
C TYR A 56 -10.05 13.42 18.35
N GLU A 57 -9.90 12.66 19.43
CA GLU A 57 -8.76 12.78 20.35
C GLU A 57 -7.54 12.14 19.68
N THR A 58 -6.56 12.94 19.28
CA THR A 58 -5.48 12.50 18.40
C THR A 58 -4.14 12.46 19.14
N SER A 59 -3.44 11.32 19.03
CA SER A 59 -2.06 11.15 19.48
C SER A 59 -1.15 10.83 18.29
N CYS A 60 0.16 11.13 18.43
CA CYS A 60 1.14 10.96 17.37
C CYS A 60 2.28 10.03 17.79
N HIS A 61 2.79 9.25 16.84
CA HIS A 61 4.00 8.45 16.97
C HIS A 61 4.91 8.70 15.76
N ALA A 62 6.11 9.20 16.01
CA ALA A 62 7.15 9.32 14.99
C ALA A 62 7.98 8.05 14.97
N THR A 63 8.04 7.37 13.83
CA THR A 63 8.84 6.14 13.71
C THR A 63 10.33 6.45 13.76
N THR A 64 11.11 5.55 14.35
CA THR A 64 12.56 5.70 14.56
C THR A 64 13.38 4.69 13.77
N CYS A 65 12.81 3.54 13.41
CA CYS A 65 13.45 2.47 12.66
C CYS A 65 12.40 1.60 11.96
N GLU A 66 12.85 0.67 11.16
CA GLU A 66 12.03 -0.39 10.56
C GLU A 66 11.32 -1.22 11.63
N GLY A 67 10.05 -1.57 11.41
CA GLY A 67 9.20 -2.30 12.35
C GLY A 67 8.63 -1.45 13.50
N ASP A 68 8.98 -0.16 13.62
CA ASP A 68 8.45 0.70 14.67
C ASP A 68 6.98 1.08 14.43
N ALA A 69 6.57 1.25 13.16
CA ALA A 69 5.18 1.49 12.82
C ALA A 69 4.29 0.26 13.11
N VAL A 70 4.83 -0.97 12.98
CA VAL A 70 4.12 -2.20 13.41
C VAL A 70 3.75 -2.11 14.88
N LYS A 71 4.73 -1.85 15.76
CA LYS A 71 4.53 -1.77 17.21
C LYS A 71 3.57 -0.63 17.60
N ALA A 72 3.69 0.52 16.91
CA ALA A 72 2.81 1.65 17.16
C ALA A 72 1.36 1.37 16.75
N ALA A 73 1.15 0.56 15.71
CA ALA A 73 -0.16 0.12 15.25
C ALA A 73 -0.75 -0.96 16.18
N GLU A 74 0.05 -1.94 16.63
CA GLU A 74 -0.33 -2.90 17.67
C GLU A 74 -0.79 -2.19 18.95
N TYR A 75 0.00 -1.22 19.40
CA TYR A 75 -0.38 -0.37 20.55
C TYR A 75 -1.75 0.29 20.35
N ALA A 76 -2.04 0.78 19.14
CA ALA A 76 -3.33 1.41 18.87
C ALA A 76 -4.50 0.42 18.97
N VAL A 77 -4.33 -0.82 18.52
CA VAL A 77 -5.35 -1.88 18.67
C VAL A 77 -5.56 -2.21 20.15
N GLU A 78 -4.48 -2.50 20.88
CA GLU A 78 -4.53 -2.87 22.30
C GLU A 78 -5.19 -1.79 23.19
N HIS A 79 -5.01 -0.53 22.79
CA HIS A 79 -5.58 0.62 23.49
C HIS A 79 -6.90 1.12 22.88
N LYS A 80 -7.52 0.32 21.98
CA LYS A 80 -8.85 0.56 21.39
C LYS A 80 -8.97 1.93 20.73
N PHE A 81 -8.02 2.26 19.88
CA PHE A 81 -8.17 3.41 18.99
C PHE A 81 -9.17 3.10 17.88
N ASP A 82 -9.98 4.08 17.49
CA ASP A 82 -10.97 3.94 16.42
C ASP A 82 -10.34 4.09 15.04
N LEU A 83 -9.20 4.81 14.98
CA LEU A 83 -8.52 5.19 13.74
C LEU A 83 -7.01 5.13 13.92
N VAL A 84 -6.33 4.52 12.95
CA VAL A 84 -4.88 4.65 12.76
C VAL A 84 -4.62 5.36 11.42
N VAL A 85 -3.85 6.43 11.45
CA VAL A 85 -3.45 7.18 10.25
C VAL A 85 -2.00 6.89 9.93
N ALA A 86 -1.76 6.18 8.83
CA ALA A 86 -0.42 5.95 8.28
C ALA A 86 0.03 7.19 7.50
N VAL A 87 1.16 7.78 7.88
CA VAL A 87 1.74 8.94 7.19
C VAL A 87 3.14 8.59 6.70
N GLY A 88 3.24 8.29 5.42
CA GLY A 88 4.51 7.83 4.85
C GLY A 88 4.36 7.28 3.44
N GLY A 89 5.30 6.42 3.04
CA GLY A 89 5.24 5.66 1.80
C GLY A 89 4.54 4.31 1.96
N ASP A 90 4.64 3.48 0.92
CA ASP A 90 4.04 2.14 0.89
C ASP A 90 4.57 1.25 2.03
N GLY A 91 5.86 1.33 2.39
CA GLY A 91 6.42 0.60 3.53
C GLY A 91 5.79 1.01 4.88
N THR A 92 5.56 2.31 5.12
CA THR A 92 4.87 2.76 6.35
C THR A 92 3.43 2.24 6.41
N LEU A 93 2.71 2.25 5.28
CA LEU A 93 1.37 1.68 5.20
C LEU A 93 1.40 0.17 5.47
N ASN A 94 2.34 -0.56 4.85
CA ASN A 94 2.50 -1.99 5.06
C ASN A 94 2.78 -2.33 6.53
N GLU A 95 3.70 -1.61 7.19
CA GLU A 95 3.98 -1.81 8.62
C GLU A 95 2.74 -1.56 9.49
N VAL A 96 1.99 -0.47 9.24
CA VAL A 96 0.76 -0.17 9.98
C VAL A 96 -0.27 -1.27 9.79
N VAL A 97 -0.51 -1.70 8.56
CA VAL A 97 -1.45 -2.79 8.26
C VAL A 97 -0.98 -4.10 8.90
N SER A 98 0.31 -4.43 8.81
CA SER A 98 0.88 -5.63 9.46
C SER A 98 0.66 -5.64 10.97
N GLY A 99 0.75 -4.47 11.62
CA GLY A 99 0.51 -4.33 13.06
C GLY A 99 -0.94 -4.58 13.46
N ILE A 100 -1.92 -4.21 12.63
CA ILE A 100 -3.34 -4.36 12.97
C ILE A 100 -3.96 -5.65 12.41
N ALA A 101 -3.44 -6.21 11.32
CA ALA A 101 -4.08 -7.29 10.56
C ALA A 101 -4.33 -8.57 11.36
N LYS A 102 -3.45 -8.90 12.28
CA LYS A 102 -3.55 -10.12 13.11
C LYS A 102 -4.65 -10.09 14.19
N TYR A 103 -5.22 -8.92 14.47
CA TYR A 103 -6.24 -8.77 15.49
C TYR A 103 -7.65 -8.95 14.91
N PRO A 104 -8.61 -9.50 15.67
CA PRO A 104 -9.99 -9.65 15.21
C PRO A 104 -10.74 -8.30 15.14
N GLU A 105 -10.49 -7.42 16.11
CA GLU A 105 -11.03 -6.06 16.13
C GLU A 105 -9.94 -5.08 15.71
N ARG A 106 -10.19 -4.32 14.68
CA ARG A 106 -9.20 -3.43 14.04
C ARG A 106 -9.71 -2.01 13.94
N PRO A 107 -8.88 -1.01 14.21
CA PRO A 107 -9.20 0.38 13.90
C PRO A 107 -9.34 0.57 12.40
N LYS A 108 -10.10 1.58 11.98
CA LYS A 108 -10.07 2.02 10.59
C LYS A 108 -8.71 2.60 10.25
N VAL A 109 -8.36 2.55 8.98
CA VAL A 109 -7.07 3.06 8.49
C VAL A 109 -7.26 4.29 7.63
N GLY A 110 -6.58 5.37 7.97
CA GLY A 110 -6.39 6.53 7.11
C GLY A 110 -4.98 6.53 6.51
N LEU A 111 -4.83 7.13 5.35
CA LEU A 111 -3.53 7.23 4.67
C LEU A 111 -3.25 8.67 4.23
N ILE A 112 -2.07 9.17 4.60
CA ILE A 112 -1.49 10.41 4.09
C ILE A 112 -0.20 10.05 3.33
N PRO A 113 -0.23 10.01 1.98
CA PRO A 113 0.85 9.48 1.18
C PRO A 113 2.01 10.47 1.08
N MET A 114 3.17 10.13 1.66
CA MET A 114 4.38 10.94 1.71
C MET A 114 5.59 10.27 1.06
N GLY A 115 5.43 9.09 0.50
CA GLY A 115 6.50 8.33 -0.17
C GLY A 115 6.75 8.79 -1.60
N THR A 116 7.69 8.11 -2.26
CA THR A 116 8.06 8.40 -3.66
C THR A 116 7.01 7.85 -4.63
N THR A 117 6.58 6.62 -4.47
CA THR A 117 5.66 5.91 -5.39
C THR A 117 4.23 6.00 -4.91
N ASN A 118 3.95 5.60 -3.68
CA ASN A 118 2.62 5.54 -3.05
C ASN A 118 1.62 4.77 -3.95
N ASP A 119 1.98 3.54 -4.28
CA ASP A 119 1.22 2.72 -5.23
C ASP A 119 -0.20 2.46 -4.75
N PHE A 120 -0.37 2.11 -3.47
CA PHE A 120 -1.69 1.90 -2.90
C PHE A 120 -2.55 3.19 -2.95
N ALA A 121 -2.00 4.32 -2.49
CA ALA A 121 -2.71 5.61 -2.53
C ALA A 121 -3.12 6.00 -3.94
N ARG A 122 -2.26 5.72 -4.93
CA ARG A 122 -2.54 5.94 -6.36
C ARG A 122 -3.69 5.06 -6.84
N ALA A 123 -3.69 3.78 -6.46
CA ALA A 123 -4.73 2.84 -6.85
C ALA A 123 -6.11 3.26 -6.35
N VAL A 124 -6.20 3.77 -5.11
CA VAL A 124 -7.45 4.23 -4.49
C VAL A 124 -7.67 5.75 -4.62
N ARG A 125 -6.83 6.45 -5.41
CA ARG A 125 -6.95 7.88 -5.72
C ARG A 125 -6.86 8.82 -4.51
N ILE A 126 -6.15 8.43 -3.46
CA ILE A 126 -5.82 9.34 -2.35
C ILE A 126 -4.76 10.34 -2.82
N PRO A 127 -5.02 11.67 -2.71
CA PRO A 127 -4.10 12.68 -3.20
C PRO A 127 -2.84 12.79 -2.32
N ARG A 128 -1.74 13.28 -2.92
CA ARG A 128 -0.49 13.56 -2.19
C ARG A 128 -0.56 14.85 -1.35
N ASP A 129 -1.54 15.68 -1.59
CA ASP A 129 -1.77 16.87 -0.78
C ASP A 129 -2.26 16.47 0.61
N ILE A 130 -1.52 16.88 1.64
CA ILE A 130 -1.77 16.49 3.03
C ILE A 130 -3.17 16.89 3.47
N ASN A 131 -3.57 18.13 3.17
CA ASN A 131 -4.86 18.65 3.60
C ASN A 131 -6.03 17.89 2.95
N ARG A 132 -5.93 17.61 1.66
CA ARG A 132 -6.95 16.82 0.94
C ARG A 132 -7.00 15.38 1.43
N ALA A 133 -5.86 14.77 1.77
CA ALA A 133 -5.82 13.42 2.33
C ALA A 133 -6.49 13.38 3.73
N VAL A 134 -6.26 14.40 4.55
CA VAL A 134 -6.94 14.55 5.85
C VAL A 134 -8.44 14.78 5.66
N ASP A 135 -8.84 15.59 4.68
CA ASP A 135 -10.26 15.85 4.41
C ASP A 135 -11.03 14.57 4.01
N ILE A 136 -10.38 13.62 3.30
CA ILE A 136 -10.95 12.29 3.01
C ILE A 136 -11.20 11.49 4.30
N ILE A 137 -10.24 11.51 5.24
CA ILE A 137 -10.36 10.82 6.52
C ILE A 137 -11.49 11.43 7.35
N ILE A 138 -11.56 12.76 7.40
CA ILE A 138 -12.58 13.51 8.17
C ILE A 138 -13.97 13.30 7.59
N LYS A 139 -14.10 13.23 6.26
CA LYS A 139 -15.38 12.94 5.58
C LYS A 139 -15.96 11.60 6.06
N GLY A 140 -15.10 10.67 6.49
CA GLY A 140 -15.49 9.46 7.18
C GLY A 140 -16.03 8.35 6.28
N GLU A 141 -15.86 8.47 4.96
CA GLU A 141 -16.25 7.43 4.00
C GLU A 141 -15.14 6.37 3.93
N SER A 142 -15.45 5.14 4.33
CA SER A 142 -14.52 4.01 4.35
C SER A 142 -15.10 2.81 3.62
N ILE A 143 -14.23 1.98 3.09
CA ILE A 143 -14.57 0.70 2.46
C ILE A 143 -13.70 -0.42 3.04
N PRO A 144 -14.20 -1.65 3.05
CA PRO A 144 -13.38 -2.80 3.31
C PRO A 144 -12.44 -3.05 2.13
N VAL A 145 -11.18 -3.36 2.42
CA VAL A 145 -10.14 -3.68 1.43
C VAL A 145 -9.50 -5.02 1.74
N ASP A 146 -9.10 -5.71 0.71
CA ASP A 146 -8.34 -6.94 0.79
C ASP A 146 -6.89 -6.65 1.18
N ILE A 147 -6.29 -7.59 1.90
CA ILE A 147 -4.85 -7.65 2.06
C ILE A 147 -4.37 -9.06 1.75
N GLY A 148 -3.09 -9.22 1.47
CA GLY A 148 -2.51 -10.54 1.34
C GLY A 148 -1.77 -10.97 2.59
N VAL A 149 -1.69 -12.27 2.83
CA VAL A 149 -0.76 -12.86 3.79
C VAL A 149 0.14 -13.86 3.08
N MET A 150 1.44 -13.80 3.35
CA MET A 150 2.43 -14.75 2.87
C MET A 150 2.92 -15.61 4.02
N ASN A 151 2.88 -16.93 3.84
CA ASN A 151 3.35 -17.92 4.82
C ASN A 151 2.75 -17.73 6.22
N ASP A 152 1.50 -17.27 6.30
CA ASP A 152 0.68 -17.07 7.50
C ASP A 152 1.11 -15.93 8.44
N ASP A 153 2.22 -15.23 8.18
CA ASP A 153 2.77 -14.25 9.12
C ASP A 153 3.20 -12.90 8.51
N ARG A 154 3.36 -12.80 7.18
CA ARG A 154 3.80 -11.58 6.52
C ARG A 154 2.71 -10.99 5.64
N TYR A 155 2.29 -9.80 5.97
CA TYR A 155 1.20 -9.12 5.25
C TYR A 155 1.72 -8.27 4.08
N LEU A 156 0.89 -8.12 3.06
CA LEU A 156 1.11 -7.23 1.93
C LEU A 156 -0.18 -6.50 1.60
N VAL A 157 -0.06 -5.25 1.17
CA VAL A 157 -1.20 -4.37 0.86
C VAL A 157 -1.30 -4.05 -0.62
N ASN A 158 -0.22 -4.23 -1.38
CA ASN A 158 -0.20 -3.88 -2.79
C ASN A 158 0.27 -5.02 -3.67
N ILE A 159 1.51 -5.51 -3.51
CA ILE A 159 2.10 -6.46 -4.45
C ILE A 159 3.15 -7.36 -3.82
N ALA A 160 3.15 -8.62 -4.26
CA ALA A 160 4.30 -9.51 -4.14
C ALA A 160 4.82 -9.87 -5.53
N GLY A 161 6.09 -10.21 -5.63
CA GLY A 161 6.65 -10.69 -6.88
C GLY A 161 7.95 -11.43 -6.70
N GLY A 162 8.33 -12.22 -7.70
CA GLY A 162 9.57 -12.96 -7.74
C GLY A 162 10.08 -13.18 -9.15
N GLY A 163 11.32 -13.63 -9.25
CA GLY A 163 12.01 -13.83 -10.52
C GLY A 163 13.11 -12.78 -10.76
N ARG A 164 13.94 -13.04 -11.76
CA ARG A 164 15.13 -12.21 -12.03
C ARG A 164 14.81 -10.76 -12.32
N LEU A 165 13.66 -10.49 -12.92
CA LEU A 165 13.24 -9.12 -13.22
C LEU A 165 12.89 -8.33 -11.95
N THR A 166 12.38 -8.98 -10.92
CA THR A 166 12.09 -8.34 -9.63
C THR A 166 13.35 -8.06 -8.81
N GLU A 167 14.45 -8.79 -9.04
CA GLU A 167 15.74 -8.55 -8.39
C GLU A 167 16.31 -7.17 -8.76
N LEU A 168 15.97 -6.63 -9.93
CA LEU A 168 16.35 -5.27 -10.34
C LEU A 168 15.92 -4.19 -9.35
N THR A 169 14.82 -4.41 -8.64
CA THR A 169 14.32 -3.44 -7.67
C THR A 169 15.26 -3.24 -6.49
N TYR A 170 16.10 -4.22 -6.16
CA TYR A 170 17.07 -4.16 -5.06
C TYR A 170 18.39 -3.52 -5.47
N GLU A 171 18.75 -3.55 -6.76
CA GLU A 171 20.03 -3.05 -7.24
C GLU A 171 20.06 -1.53 -7.42
N VAL A 172 18.92 -0.86 -7.37
CA VAL A 172 18.85 0.60 -7.48
C VAL A 172 19.11 1.24 -6.11
N PRO A 173 20.23 1.99 -5.94
CA PRO A 173 20.53 2.65 -4.68
C PRO A 173 19.43 3.60 -4.23
N SER A 174 19.12 3.61 -2.92
CA SER A 174 18.05 4.44 -2.34
C SER A 174 18.18 5.93 -2.67
N LYS A 175 19.42 6.44 -2.74
CA LYS A 175 19.69 7.83 -3.16
C LYS A 175 19.28 8.10 -4.61
N LEU A 176 19.50 7.13 -5.52
CA LEU A 176 19.12 7.26 -6.92
C LEU A 176 17.59 7.20 -7.09
N LYS A 177 16.92 6.34 -6.31
CA LYS A 177 15.44 6.28 -6.23
C LYS A 177 14.84 7.64 -5.84
N THR A 178 15.45 8.31 -4.87
CA THR A 178 14.97 9.61 -4.36
C THR A 178 15.18 10.76 -5.36
N VAL A 179 16.29 10.75 -6.12
CA VAL A 179 16.65 11.83 -7.04
C VAL A 179 16.00 11.68 -8.41
N LEU A 180 16.03 10.48 -8.97
CA LEU A 180 15.55 10.20 -10.34
C LEU A 180 14.17 9.55 -10.39
N GLY A 181 13.60 9.16 -9.21
CA GLY A 181 12.31 8.52 -9.16
C GLY A 181 12.23 7.26 -10.04
N GLN A 182 11.15 7.14 -10.80
CA GLN A 182 10.92 6.01 -11.71
C GLN A 182 11.97 5.88 -12.81
N LEU A 183 12.58 7.00 -13.24
CA LEU A 183 13.59 6.99 -14.32
C LEU A 183 14.81 6.14 -13.94
N ALA A 184 15.17 6.09 -12.65
CA ALA A 184 16.28 5.25 -12.19
C ALA A 184 16.04 3.77 -12.45
N TYR A 185 14.80 3.31 -12.29
CA TYR A 185 14.40 1.92 -12.56
C TYR A 185 14.46 1.61 -14.07
N TYR A 186 14.00 2.54 -14.91
CA TYR A 186 14.07 2.34 -16.36
C TYR A 186 15.50 2.25 -16.87
N LEU A 187 16.38 3.16 -16.42
CA LEU A 187 17.78 3.18 -16.84
C LEU A 187 18.49 1.90 -16.39
N LYS A 188 18.30 1.48 -15.13
CA LYS A 188 18.90 0.25 -14.62
C LYS A 188 18.32 -0.98 -15.31
N GLY A 189 17.02 -0.99 -15.55
CA GLY A 189 16.34 -2.05 -16.29
C GLY A 189 16.95 -2.25 -17.69
N ILE A 190 17.15 -1.18 -18.46
CA ILE A 190 17.76 -1.26 -19.79
C ILE A 190 19.19 -1.82 -19.73
N GLU A 191 19.98 -1.42 -18.76
CA GLU A 191 21.35 -1.90 -18.57
C GLU A 191 21.41 -3.40 -18.27
N MET A 192 20.43 -3.93 -17.54
CA MET A 192 20.41 -5.33 -17.07
C MET A 192 19.65 -6.28 -17.98
N ILE A 193 18.87 -5.79 -18.93
CA ILE A 193 18.08 -6.65 -19.87
C ILE A 193 18.90 -7.83 -20.44
N PRO A 194 20.16 -7.68 -20.88
CA PRO A 194 20.92 -8.80 -21.42
C PRO A 194 21.22 -9.91 -20.42
N SER A 195 21.16 -9.64 -19.13
CA SER A 195 21.48 -10.58 -18.05
C SER A 195 20.23 -11.26 -17.46
N ILE A 196 19.02 -10.84 -17.85
CA ILE A 196 17.78 -11.40 -17.31
C ILE A 196 17.60 -12.84 -17.82
N ARG A 197 17.61 -13.77 -16.88
CA ARG A 197 17.37 -15.19 -17.13
C ARG A 197 16.01 -15.58 -16.56
N SER A 198 15.37 -16.58 -17.19
CA SER A 198 14.20 -17.24 -16.62
C SER A 198 14.62 -18.22 -15.52
N SER A 199 13.75 -18.43 -14.56
CA SER A 199 13.86 -19.51 -13.56
C SER A 199 12.68 -20.46 -13.71
N ARG A 200 12.90 -21.75 -13.49
CA ARG A 200 11.80 -22.71 -13.47
C ARG A 200 11.04 -22.57 -12.17
N VAL A 201 9.75 -22.25 -12.30
CA VAL A 201 8.85 -22.09 -11.16
C VAL A 201 7.62 -22.96 -11.36
N ARG A 202 7.13 -23.54 -10.27
CA ARG A 202 5.84 -24.18 -10.19
C ARG A 202 4.91 -23.29 -9.37
N ILE A 203 3.86 -22.80 -10.00
CA ILE A 203 2.86 -21.91 -9.40
C ILE A 203 1.52 -22.61 -9.41
N GLU A 204 0.99 -22.89 -8.23
CA GLU A 204 -0.35 -23.47 -8.04
C GLU A 204 -1.28 -22.33 -7.63
N TYR A 205 -2.44 -22.21 -8.29
CA TYR A 205 -3.41 -21.16 -8.06
C TYR A 205 -4.83 -21.68 -8.24
N ASP A 206 -5.62 -21.67 -7.17
CA ASP A 206 -7.02 -22.16 -7.10
C ASP A 206 -7.24 -23.50 -7.83
N GLY A 207 -6.32 -24.45 -7.64
CA GLY A 207 -6.39 -25.79 -8.24
C GLY A 207 -5.83 -25.92 -9.66
N GLN A 208 -5.37 -24.83 -10.27
CA GLN A 208 -4.64 -24.83 -11.53
C GLN A 208 -3.12 -24.78 -11.29
N VAL A 209 -2.33 -25.17 -12.28
CA VAL A 209 -0.87 -25.24 -12.16
C VAL A 209 -0.20 -24.65 -13.40
N PHE A 210 0.75 -23.77 -13.17
CA PHE A 210 1.77 -23.37 -14.12
C PHE A 210 3.10 -24.01 -13.69
N ASP A 211 3.75 -24.80 -14.53
CA ASP A 211 5.05 -25.43 -14.26
C ASP A 211 5.95 -25.26 -15.49
N ASP A 212 6.60 -24.13 -15.57
CA ASP A 212 7.48 -23.79 -16.68
C ASP A 212 8.48 -22.69 -16.24
N LYS A 213 9.30 -22.23 -17.20
CA LYS A 213 10.21 -21.12 -17.01
C LYS A 213 9.47 -19.77 -17.06
N ALA A 214 9.74 -18.94 -16.08
CA ALA A 214 9.26 -17.56 -16.00
C ALA A 214 10.40 -16.58 -15.72
N MET A 215 10.35 -15.41 -16.36
CA MET A 215 11.26 -14.31 -16.08
C MET A 215 10.86 -13.58 -14.80
N MET A 216 9.53 -13.48 -14.55
CA MET A 216 8.95 -12.93 -13.35
C MET A 216 7.51 -13.41 -13.13
N PHE A 217 7.07 -13.33 -11.91
CA PHE A 217 5.65 -13.37 -11.56
C PHE A 217 5.33 -12.21 -10.62
N LEU A 218 4.10 -11.70 -10.70
CA LEU A 218 3.55 -10.67 -9.85
C LEU A 218 2.21 -11.12 -9.29
N ILE A 219 2.00 -10.88 -8.01
CA ILE A 219 0.77 -11.18 -7.26
C ILE A 219 0.28 -9.86 -6.69
N GLY A 220 -0.69 -9.23 -7.35
CA GLY A 220 -1.16 -7.89 -7.04
C GLY A 220 -2.55 -7.87 -6.41
N LEU A 221 -2.76 -6.96 -5.46
CA LEU A 221 -4.06 -6.61 -4.89
C LEU A 221 -4.64 -5.38 -5.58
N THR A 222 -3.78 -4.54 -6.16
CA THR A 222 -4.18 -3.30 -6.81
C THR A 222 -3.72 -3.25 -8.27
N ASN A 223 -4.19 -2.25 -9.01
CA ASN A 223 -3.78 -2.02 -10.39
C ASN A 223 -2.46 -1.22 -10.52
N SER A 224 -1.94 -0.68 -9.42
CA SER A 224 -0.73 0.15 -9.42
C SER A 224 0.49 -0.62 -8.93
N VAL A 225 1.49 -0.74 -9.77
CA VAL A 225 2.74 -1.44 -9.49
C VAL A 225 3.91 -0.61 -9.96
N GLY A 226 4.76 -0.14 -9.01
CA GLY A 226 5.92 0.69 -9.34
C GLY A 226 5.57 1.96 -10.13
N GLY A 227 4.34 2.45 -9.97
CA GLY A 227 3.79 3.59 -10.71
C GLY A 227 3.14 3.25 -12.05
N PHE A 228 3.09 1.98 -12.44
CA PHE A 228 2.34 1.52 -13.64
C PHE A 228 0.90 1.19 -13.24
N GLU A 229 -0.06 1.96 -13.76
CA GLU A 229 -1.49 1.78 -13.44
C GLU A 229 -2.23 0.83 -14.42
N LYS A 230 -1.52 0.25 -15.39
CA LYS A 230 -2.12 -0.56 -16.46
C LYS A 230 -1.72 -2.04 -16.42
N LEU A 231 -0.92 -2.46 -15.45
CA LEU A 231 -0.48 -3.86 -15.36
C LEU A 231 -1.60 -4.81 -14.96
N ALA A 232 -2.54 -4.36 -14.14
CA ALA A 232 -3.70 -5.13 -13.70
C ALA A 232 -4.98 -4.29 -13.83
N PRO A 233 -5.50 -4.01 -15.04
CA PRO A 233 -6.55 -3.00 -15.26
C PRO A 233 -7.89 -3.37 -14.63
N ASP A 234 -8.15 -4.65 -14.40
CA ASP A 234 -9.37 -5.19 -13.79
C ASP A 234 -9.21 -5.58 -12.32
N ALA A 235 -8.05 -5.28 -11.71
CA ALA A 235 -7.86 -5.50 -10.28
C ALA A 235 -8.98 -4.82 -9.49
N SER A 236 -9.46 -5.50 -8.45
CA SER A 236 -10.42 -5.02 -7.48
C SER A 236 -9.74 -5.07 -6.12
N ILE A 237 -10.09 -4.13 -5.25
CA ILE A 237 -9.44 -4.01 -3.95
C ILE A 237 -10.18 -4.75 -2.83
N ASN A 238 -11.28 -5.45 -3.17
CA ASN A 238 -12.13 -6.14 -2.20
C ASN A 238 -12.95 -7.30 -2.80
N ASP A 239 -12.43 -7.98 -3.84
CA ASP A 239 -13.09 -9.13 -4.47
C ASP A 239 -12.55 -10.50 -3.99
N GLY A 240 -11.71 -10.52 -2.96
CA GLY A 240 -11.11 -11.72 -2.37
C GLY A 240 -10.07 -12.39 -3.28
N LYS A 241 -9.55 -11.68 -4.29
CA LYS A 241 -8.64 -12.26 -5.26
C LYS A 241 -7.41 -11.40 -5.52
N PHE A 242 -6.28 -12.08 -5.63
CA PHE A 242 -5.09 -11.52 -6.26
C PHE A 242 -5.24 -11.52 -7.77
N THR A 243 -4.56 -10.61 -8.41
CA THR A 243 -4.21 -10.70 -9.83
C THR A 243 -2.83 -11.33 -9.94
N LEU A 244 -2.76 -12.53 -10.52
CA LEU A 244 -1.51 -13.20 -10.83
C LEU A 244 -1.13 -12.93 -12.29
N LEU A 245 0.03 -12.29 -12.48
CA LEU A 245 0.65 -12.07 -13.78
C LEU A 245 1.96 -12.84 -13.85
N ILE A 246 2.12 -13.72 -14.84
CA ILE A 246 3.36 -14.47 -15.09
C ILE A 246 3.89 -14.07 -16.46
N LEU A 247 5.12 -13.56 -16.47
CA LEU A 247 5.86 -13.35 -17.71
C LEU A 247 6.74 -14.59 -17.95
N LYS A 248 6.36 -15.37 -18.96
CA LYS A 248 7.08 -16.58 -19.37
C LYS A 248 8.47 -16.25 -19.91
N GLU A 249 9.27 -17.26 -20.20
CA GLU A 249 10.57 -17.08 -20.86
C GLU A 249 10.42 -16.39 -22.22
N LEU A 250 11.23 -15.35 -22.45
CA LEU A 250 11.23 -14.51 -23.65
C LEU A 250 12.64 -14.31 -24.17
N ASN A 251 12.79 -14.22 -25.48
CA ASN A 251 14.00 -13.63 -26.06
C ASN A 251 13.94 -12.11 -26.00
N MET A 252 15.07 -11.45 -26.34
CA MET A 252 15.20 -9.99 -26.22
C MET A 252 14.15 -9.23 -27.08
N ALA A 253 13.88 -9.66 -28.28
CA ALA A 253 12.93 -9.00 -29.19
C ALA A 253 11.49 -9.12 -28.64
N GLU A 254 11.14 -10.29 -28.15
CA GLU A 254 9.84 -10.55 -27.50
C GLU A 254 9.69 -9.72 -26.23
N PHE A 255 10.76 -9.64 -25.40
CA PHE A 255 10.75 -8.83 -24.20
C PHE A 255 10.47 -7.34 -24.49
N ILE A 256 11.18 -6.76 -25.48
CA ILE A 256 10.96 -5.36 -25.89
C ILE A 256 9.52 -5.17 -26.40
N ARG A 257 8.98 -6.13 -27.15
CA ARG A 257 7.59 -6.10 -27.61
C ARG A 257 6.61 -6.12 -26.45
N VAL A 258 6.73 -7.07 -25.52
CA VAL A 258 5.83 -7.17 -24.35
C VAL A 258 5.93 -5.95 -23.45
N ALA A 259 7.14 -5.43 -23.20
CA ALA A 259 7.34 -4.21 -22.44
C ALA A 259 6.65 -3.01 -23.10
N SER A 260 6.75 -2.88 -24.44
CA SER A 260 6.05 -1.85 -25.19
C SER A 260 4.52 -1.97 -25.12
N LEU A 261 4.00 -3.21 -25.15
CA LEU A 261 2.57 -3.47 -24.93
C LEU A 261 2.13 -3.13 -23.50
N ALA A 262 2.96 -3.44 -22.50
CA ALA A 262 2.67 -3.13 -21.10
C ALA A 262 2.53 -1.61 -20.85
N LEU A 263 3.37 -0.80 -21.48
CA LEU A 263 3.24 0.68 -21.42
C LEU A 263 1.90 1.18 -21.97
N ARG A 264 1.33 0.46 -22.95
CA ARG A 264 0.02 0.79 -23.54
C ARG A 264 -1.15 0.11 -22.82
N GLY A 265 -0.88 -0.88 -21.95
CA GLY A 265 -1.90 -1.70 -21.30
C GLY A 265 -2.48 -2.81 -22.18
N GLU A 266 -1.75 -3.21 -23.23
CA GLU A 266 -2.15 -4.21 -24.24
C GLU A 266 -1.44 -5.57 -24.04
N HIS A 267 -0.59 -5.71 -23.04
CA HIS A 267 0.26 -6.88 -22.79
C HIS A 267 -0.50 -8.15 -22.42
N LEU A 268 -1.73 -8.01 -21.93
CA LEU A 268 -2.55 -9.16 -21.49
C LEU A 268 -2.97 -10.08 -22.67
N SER A 269 -2.92 -9.59 -23.90
CA SER A 269 -3.20 -10.38 -25.11
C SER A 269 -1.99 -11.15 -25.64
N ASP A 270 -0.80 -10.93 -25.06
CA ASP A 270 0.42 -11.60 -25.51
C ASP A 270 0.49 -13.04 -24.99
N PRO A 271 0.84 -14.05 -25.84
CA PRO A 271 0.88 -15.46 -25.45
C PRO A 271 1.93 -15.78 -24.37
N HIS A 272 2.90 -14.90 -24.17
CA HIS A 272 3.91 -15.07 -23.13
C HIS A 272 3.50 -14.46 -21.78
N VAL A 273 2.33 -13.84 -21.71
CA VAL A 273 1.76 -13.32 -20.48
C VAL A 273 0.60 -14.22 -20.04
N LEU A 274 0.72 -14.84 -18.87
CA LEU A 274 -0.41 -15.45 -18.19
C LEU A 274 -0.98 -14.43 -17.21
N TYR A 275 -2.28 -14.20 -17.30
CA TYR A 275 -2.98 -13.25 -16.43
C TYR A 275 -4.26 -13.92 -15.92
N VAL A 276 -4.33 -14.14 -14.60
CA VAL A 276 -5.45 -14.82 -13.95
C VAL A 276 -5.73 -14.21 -12.58
N LYS A 277 -6.93 -14.45 -12.06
CA LYS A 277 -7.30 -14.13 -10.69
C LYS A 277 -7.31 -15.39 -9.84
N ALA A 278 -6.78 -15.30 -8.62
CA ALA A 278 -6.78 -16.41 -7.66
C ALA A 278 -6.84 -15.90 -6.23
N SER A 279 -7.46 -16.66 -5.34
CA SER A 279 -7.52 -16.35 -3.90
C SER A 279 -6.36 -16.96 -3.12
N LYS A 280 -5.82 -18.07 -3.60
CA LYS A 280 -4.67 -18.74 -3.01
C LYS A 280 -3.64 -19.11 -4.08
N ILE A 281 -2.37 -18.77 -3.81
CA ILE A 281 -1.27 -18.99 -4.74
C ILE A 281 -0.09 -19.57 -3.96
N SER A 282 0.43 -20.72 -4.44
CA SER A 282 1.64 -21.33 -3.90
C SER A 282 2.72 -21.35 -4.98
N VAL A 283 3.91 -20.87 -4.64
CA VAL A 283 5.03 -20.79 -5.58
C VAL A 283 6.22 -21.56 -5.04
N THR A 284 6.75 -22.46 -5.85
CA THR A 284 7.93 -23.26 -5.54
C THR A 284 8.94 -23.20 -6.68
N SER A 285 10.20 -23.37 -6.37
CA SER A 285 11.29 -23.47 -7.35
C SER A 285 12.43 -24.31 -6.78
N ASN A 286 13.15 -25.00 -7.66
CA ASN A 286 14.41 -25.66 -7.33
C ASN A 286 15.60 -24.68 -7.36
N GLU A 287 15.38 -23.47 -7.84
CA GLU A 287 16.36 -22.40 -7.91
C GLU A 287 16.11 -21.42 -6.76
N ARG A 288 17.16 -20.69 -6.39
CA ARG A 288 17.03 -19.59 -5.43
C ARG A 288 16.36 -18.40 -6.13
N VAL A 289 15.10 -18.13 -5.81
CA VAL A 289 14.33 -16.99 -6.32
C VAL A 289 14.02 -16.06 -5.15
N LEU A 290 14.45 -14.80 -5.26
CA LEU A 290 14.15 -13.77 -4.27
C LEU A 290 12.73 -13.25 -4.46
N LEU A 291 12.08 -12.95 -3.33
CA LEU A 291 10.75 -12.37 -3.29
C LEU A 291 10.82 -10.90 -2.89
N ASN A 292 9.99 -10.10 -3.54
CA ASN A 292 9.69 -8.74 -3.18
C ASN A 292 8.27 -8.67 -2.60
N LEU A 293 8.09 -8.00 -1.46
CA LEU A 293 6.81 -7.66 -0.87
C LEU A 293 6.72 -6.14 -0.73
N ASP A 294 5.75 -5.52 -1.37
CA ASP A 294 5.47 -4.08 -1.31
C ASP A 294 6.73 -3.19 -1.52
N GLY A 295 7.69 -3.67 -2.31
CA GLY A 295 8.94 -2.96 -2.61
C GLY A 295 10.13 -3.35 -1.73
N GLU A 296 9.94 -4.22 -0.74
CA GLU A 296 10.97 -4.65 0.20
C GLU A 296 11.33 -6.14 0.03
N PHE A 297 12.42 -6.58 0.68
CA PHE A 297 12.84 -7.97 0.62
C PHE A 297 11.82 -8.89 1.32
N GLY A 298 11.16 -9.74 0.53
CA GLY A 298 10.14 -10.68 0.96
C GLY A 298 10.67 -12.05 1.41
N GLY A 299 11.95 -12.34 1.25
CA GLY A 299 12.53 -13.67 1.50
C GLY A 299 12.85 -14.39 0.21
N ILE A 300 12.80 -15.73 0.25
CA ILE A 300 13.07 -16.63 -0.87
C ILE A 300 11.95 -17.67 -0.98
N LEU A 301 11.76 -18.22 -2.19
CA LEU A 301 10.85 -19.36 -2.38
C LEU A 301 11.30 -20.59 -1.55
N PRO A 302 10.37 -21.46 -1.10
CA PRO A 302 8.94 -21.48 -1.43
C PRO A 302 8.11 -20.46 -0.63
N ALA A 303 6.97 -20.04 -1.21
CA ALA A 303 6.03 -19.15 -0.54
C ALA A 303 4.58 -19.48 -0.93
N THR A 304 3.67 -19.30 0.02
CA THR A 304 2.22 -19.38 -0.18
C THR A 304 1.60 -18.05 0.13
N PHE A 305 0.70 -17.60 -0.73
CA PHE A 305 -0.03 -16.34 -0.60
C PHE A 305 -1.53 -16.64 -0.49
N GLU A 306 -2.19 -16.02 0.48
CA GLU A 306 -3.63 -16.10 0.66
C GLU A 306 -4.22 -14.70 0.74
N ASN A 307 -5.30 -14.48 -0.02
CA ASN A 307 -6.04 -13.22 0.03
C ASN A 307 -6.99 -13.26 1.23
N LEU A 308 -6.89 -12.26 2.08
CA LEU A 308 -7.78 -12.02 3.19
C LEU A 308 -8.82 -10.99 2.74
N GLU A 309 -9.98 -11.48 2.30
CA GLU A 309 -11.04 -10.66 1.74
C GLU A 309 -11.58 -9.68 2.76
N ARG A 310 -11.69 -8.40 2.37
CA ARG A 310 -12.31 -7.32 3.17
C ARG A 310 -11.77 -7.22 4.60
N HIS A 311 -10.47 -7.41 4.73
CA HIS A 311 -9.83 -7.59 6.02
C HIS A 311 -9.59 -6.28 6.78
N ILE A 312 -9.36 -5.18 6.08
CA ILE A 312 -9.05 -3.86 6.65
C ILE A 312 -10.07 -2.84 6.16
N GLU A 313 -10.55 -1.96 7.02
CA GLU A 313 -11.43 -0.87 6.64
C GLU A 313 -10.61 0.42 6.44
N MET A 314 -10.65 0.98 5.23
CA MET A 314 -9.84 2.16 4.85
C MET A 314 -10.68 3.34 4.40
N PHE A 315 -10.29 4.54 4.83
CA PHE A 315 -10.86 5.79 4.34
C PHE A 315 -10.37 6.07 2.91
N VAL A 316 -11.30 6.27 1.99
CA VAL A 316 -11.03 6.50 0.57
C VAL A 316 -12.00 7.53 -0.01
N PRO A 317 -11.62 8.24 -1.10
CA PRO A 317 -12.53 9.12 -1.81
C PRO A 317 -13.49 8.29 -2.66
N LEU A 318 -14.70 8.02 -2.16
CA LEU A 318 -15.66 7.09 -2.79
C LEU A 318 -16.01 7.49 -4.23
N GLU A 319 -15.96 8.77 -4.58
CA GLU A 319 -16.23 9.26 -5.94
C GLU A 319 -15.30 8.67 -7.01
N TYR A 320 -14.10 8.22 -6.63
CA TYR A 320 -13.12 7.61 -7.53
C TYR A 320 -13.06 6.09 -7.44
N ILE A 321 -13.76 5.48 -6.47
CA ILE A 321 -13.82 4.03 -6.30
C ILE A 321 -14.86 3.45 -7.26
N LYS A 322 -14.51 2.37 -7.95
CA LYS A 322 -15.43 1.66 -8.85
C LYS A 322 -16.69 1.23 -8.07
N GLU A 323 -17.85 1.35 -8.68
CA GLU A 323 -19.13 1.05 -8.02
C GLU A 323 -19.19 -0.38 -7.44
N LYS A 324 -18.55 -1.35 -8.11
CA LYS A 324 -18.43 -2.72 -7.63
C LYS A 324 -17.62 -2.86 -6.33
N ASP A 325 -16.67 -1.96 -6.08
CA ASP A 325 -15.75 -1.98 -4.94
C ASP A 325 -16.24 -1.10 -3.77
N ARG A 326 -17.41 -0.44 -3.89
CA ARG A 326 -18.01 0.40 -2.82
C ARG A 326 -18.87 -0.39 -1.84
N LYS A 327 -19.20 -1.63 -2.19
CA LYS A 327 -20.03 -2.55 -1.39
C LYS A 327 -19.09 -3.49 -0.65
#